data_54271555f6244d07828ca66edd651d99
#
_entry.id   54271555f6244d07828ca66edd651d99
#
_cell.length_a   1.000
_cell.length_b   1.000
_cell.length_c   1.000
_cell.angle_alpha   90.00
_cell.angle_beta   90.00
_cell.angle_gamma   90.00
#
_symmetry.space_group_name_H-M   'P 1'
#
loop_
_entity.id
_entity.type
_entity.pdbx_description
1 polymer ?
#
loop_
_entity_poly.entity_id
_entity_poly.type
_entity_poly.pdbx_seq_one_letter_code
_entity_poly.pdbx_strand_id
1 'polypeptide(L)'
;MAELHKAGVEIILVSSGAVASGRSEIHPAKKLDSVDQRQLFSAVGQAKLINRYYELFREHGIPVGQVLTMKENFATRRHYLNQKNCMTVMLENGVIPIVNENDTISVSELMFTDNDELSGLIASMMDAQVLIILSNIDGIYNGSPADPASEVIRKIEHGKDLSSYIQTSKSSFGRGGMLTKTNIARKVADEGITVIIANGKRDNILVDLLHQELPSLFPDVQSSALDSQLTYTHFIPAPQPVSSVKKWIAHSEGFAKGELHIDDCATKVLASDKAVSILPIGITDVRGEFEKDDIVRIIDFEGNPIGVGKANCSSEQAREAMGKHGKKPVVHYDYLYIE
;
A
#
# COMPACT_ATOMS: atom_id res chain seq x y z
N MET A 1 8.36 14.90 12.83
CA MET A 1 8.88 14.86 11.45
C MET A 1 10.04 15.82 11.22
N ALA A 2 9.95 17.09 11.58
CA ALA A 2 11.06 18.04 11.37
C ALA A 2 12.36 17.62 12.05
N GLU A 3 12.30 17.10 13.27
CA GLU A 3 13.47 16.56 13.99
C GLU A 3 14.08 15.35 13.27
N LEU A 4 13.24 14.43 12.81
CA LEU A 4 13.68 13.25 12.05
C LEU A 4 14.35 13.65 10.74
N HIS A 5 13.77 14.58 9.99
CA HIS A 5 14.36 15.09 8.75
C HIS A 5 15.74 15.76 9.03
N LYS A 6 15.86 16.51 10.10
CA LYS A 6 17.15 17.12 10.52
C LYS A 6 18.19 16.09 10.96
N ALA A 7 17.75 14.93 11.46
CA ALA A 7 18.59 13.77 11.76
C ALA A 7 18.96 12.93 10.53
N GLY A 8 18.60 13.38 9.32
CA GLY A 8 18.92 12.71 8.07
C GLY A 8 17.94 11.60 7.65
N VAL A 9 16.78 11.50 8.29
CA VAL A 9 15.73 10.55 7.90
C VAL A 9 14.99 11.06 6.65
N GLU A 10 14.97 10.28 5.60
CA GLU A 10 14.13 10.54 4.42
C GLU A 10 12.66 10.25 4.74
N ILE A 11 11.80 11.23 4.55
CA ILE A 11 10.39 11.16 4.95
C ILE A 11 9.49 11.37 3.74
N ILE A 12 8.52 10.48 3.56
CA ILE A 12 7.38 10.65 2.65
C ILE A 12 6.13 10.69 3.52
N LEU A 13 5.32 11.73 3.39
CA LEU A 13 4.07 11.87 4.12
C LEU A 13 2.89 11.56 3.21
N VAL A 14 2.12 10.52 3.53
CA VAL A 14 0.81 10.27 2.90
C VAL A 14 -0.27 10.88 3.76
N SER A 15 -1.04 11.82 3.22
CA SER A 15 -1.98 12.63 3.99
C SER A 15 -3.38 12.59 3.40
N SER A 16 -4.36 12.45 4.28
CA SER A 16 -5.79 12.65 4.00
C SER A 16 -6.21 14.08 4.34
N GLY A 17 -7.49 14.42 4.07
CA GLY A 17 -8.13 15.61 4.59
C GLY A 17 -8.47 16.67 3.56
N ALA A 18 -8.15 16.48 2.27
CA ALA A 18 -8.49 17.44 1.22
C ALA A 18 -10.01 17.69 1.14
N VAL A 19 -10.82 16.64 1.03
CA VAL A 19 -12.30 16.77 0.99
C VAL A 19 -12.85 17.44 2.24
N ALA A 20 -12.35 17.09 3.43
CA ALA A 20 -12.79 17.69 4.69
C ALA A 20 -12.41 19.19 4.76
N SER A 21 -11.20 19.53 4.32
CA SER A 21 -10.73 20.92 4.25
C SER A 21 -11.57 21.77 3.29
N GLY A 22 -11.91 21.22 2.11
CA GLY A 22 -12.76 21.93 1.15
C GLY A 22 -14.20 22.09 1.63
N ARG A 23 -14.75 21.10 2.33
CA ARG A 23 -16.09 21.18 2.92
C ARG A 23 -16.20 22.30 3.96
N SER A 24 -15.12 22.62 4.65
CA SER A 24 -15.08 23.75 5.60
C SER A 24 -14.99 25.12 4.92
N GLU A 25 -14.61 25.18 3.64
CA GLU A 25 -14.42 26.41 2.88
C GLU A 25 -15.61 26.78 2.00
N ILE A 26 -16.29 25.80 1.43
CA ILE A 26 -17.35 26.01 0.45
C ILE A 26 -18.65 25.39 0.88
N HIS A 27 -19.73 26.18 0.76
CA HIS A 27 -21.10 25.71 0.91
C HIS A 27 -21.80 25.80 -0.46
N PRO A 28 -21.99 24.65 -1.15
CA PRO A 28 -22.64 24.64 -2.46
C PRO A 28 -24.05 25.21 -2.42
N ALA A 29 -24.40 26.06 -3.38
CA ALA A 29 -25.74 26.65 -3.47
C ALA A 29 -26.82 25.65 -3.84
N LYS A 30 -26.44 24.52 -4.44
CA LYS A 30 -27.32 23.39 -4.83
C LYS A 30 -26.82 22.10 -4.21
N LYS A 31 -27.74 21.16 -3.98
CA LYS A 31 -27.39 19.81 -3.57
C LYS A 31 -26.61 19.15 -4.71
N LEU A 32 -25.41 18.70 -4.41
CA LEU A 32 -24.53 17.94 -5.31
C LEU A 32 -24.66 16.44 -5.02
N ASP A 33 -24.41 15.61 -6.02
CA ASP A 33 -24.22 14.18 -5.80
C ASP A 33 -22.88 13.90 -5.09
N SER A 34 -22.60 12.62 -4.80
CA SER A 34 -21.42 12.24 -4.03
C SER A 34 -20.10 12.46 -4.78
N VAL A 35 -20.13 12.32 -6.12
CA VAL A 35 -18.96 12.50 -6.98
C VAL A 35 -18.64 13.97 -7.11
N ASP A 36 -19.62 14.79 -7.49
CA ASP A 36 -19.46 16.24 -7.61
C ASP A 36 -19.00 16.89 -6.28
N GLN A 37 -19.56 16.43 -5.14
CA GLN A 37 -19.13 16.87 -3.81
C GLN A 37 -17.65 16.56 -3.57
N ARG A 38 -17.24 15.33 -3.87
CA ARG A 38 -15.85 14.91 -3.68
C ARG A 38 -14.92 15.73 -4.57
N GLN A 39 -15.22 15.87 -5.85
CA GLN A 39 -14.42 16.66 -6.79
C GLN A 39 -14.31 18.11 -6.36
N LEU A 40 -15.43 18.77 -6.07
CA LEU A 40 -15.44 20.19 -5.66
C LEU A 40 -14.65 20.39 -4.36
N PHE A 41 -14.94 19.60 -3.33
CA PHE A 41 -14.31 19.79 -2.03
C PHE A 41 -12.83 19.41 -2.05
N SER A 42 -12.44 18.37 -2.80
CA SER A 42 -11.02 18.04 -2.93
C SER A 42 -10.25 19.10 -3.71
N ALA A 43 -10.80 19.64 -4.79
CA ALA A 43 -10.16 20.68 -5.58
C ALA A 43 -9.80 21.92 -4.75
N VAL A 44 -10.73 22.38 -3.91
CA VAL A 44 -10.50 23.52 -3.02
C VAL A 44 -9.67 23.14 -1.80
N GLY A 45 -10.01 22.02 -1.18
CA GLY A 45 -9.39 21.59 0.07
C GLY A 45 -7.95 21.12 -0.08
N GLN A 46 -7.56 20.60 -1.24
CA GLN A 46 -6.19 20.18 -1.49
C GLN A 46 -5.22 21.39 -1.46
N ALA A 47 -5.62 22.52 -2.02
CA ALA A 47 -4.81 23.74 -1.95
C ALA A 47 -4.62 24.21 -0.49
N LYS A 48 -5.67 24.15 0.32
CA LYS A 48 -5.59 24.48 1.76
C LYS A 48 -4.71 23.48 2.53
N LEU A 49 -4.87 22.19 2.26
CA LEU A 49 -4.11 21.14 2.92
C LEU A 49 -2.61 21.29 2.66
N ILE A 50 -2.20 21.43 1.40
CA ILE A 50 -0.79 21.55 1.05
C ILE A 50 -0.19 22.87 1.59
N ASN A 51 -0.95 23.97 1.56
CA ASN A 51 -0.49 25.23 2.13
C ASN A 51 -0.25 25.11 3.64
N ARG A 52 -1.12 24.37 4.37
CA ARG A 52 -0.92 24.13 5.81
C ARG A 52 0.38 23.37 6.10
N TYR A 53 0.70 22.34 5.30
CA TYR A 53 1.99 21.64 5.43
C TYR A 53 3.15 22.56 5.10
N TYR A 54 3.04 23.34 4.03
CA TYR A 54 4.06 24.31 3.65
C TYR A 54 4.37 25.28 4.79
N GLU A 55 3.35 25.85 5.43
CA GLU A 55 3.51 26.77 6.58
C GLU A 55 4.23 26.09 7.74
N LEU A 56 3.79 24.89 8.15
CA LEU A 56 4.34 24.14 9.27
C LEU A 56 5.80 23.76 9.06
N PHE A 57 6.17 23.26 7.88
CA PHE A 57 7.55 22.85 7.61
C PHE A 57 8.47 24.03 7.31
N ARG A 58 7.94 25.13 6.77
CA ARG A 58 8.69 26.37 6.54
C ARG A 58 9.30 26.95 7.82
N GLU A 59 8.61 26.86 8.95
CA GLU A 59 9.14 27.29 10.26
C GLU A 59 10.42 26.54 10.65
N HIS A 60 10.62 25.37 10.10
CA HIS A 60 11.83 24.54 10.31
C HIS A 60 12.84 24.64 9.15
N GLY A 61 12.57 25.45 8.13
CA GLY A 61 13.41 25.57 6.93
C GLY A 61 13.38 24.34 6.01
N ILE A 62 12.32 23.51 6.11
CA ILE A 62 12.19 22.26 5.34
C ILE A 62 11.23 22.47 4.15
N PRO A 63 11.67 22.28 2.90
CA PRO A 63 10.81 22.36 1.75
C PRO A 63 9.90 21.13 1.68
N VAL A 64 8.68 21.32 1.21
CA VAL A 64 7.73 20.26 0.94
C VAL A 64 7.24 20.35 -0.51
N GLY A 65 6.88 19.20 -1.10
CA GLY A 65 6.34 19.17 -2.45
C GLY A 65 5.13 18.27 -2.55
N GLN A 66 4.11 18.70 -3.31
CA GLN A 66 2.89 17.94 -3.51
C GLN A 66 3.08 16.85 -4.56
N VAL A 67 2.60 15.64 -4.25
CA VAL A 67 2.47 14.53 -5.20
C VAL A 67 1.03 14.03 -5.17
N LEU A 68 0.27 14.30 -6.23
CA LEU A 68 -1.07 13.76 -6.41
C LEU A 68 -1.00 12.51 -7.29
N THR A 69 -1.61 11.44 -6.82
CA THR A 69 -1.56 10.15 -7.51
C THR A 69 -2.96 9.55 -7.67
N MET A 70 -3.10 8.68 -8.64
CA MET A 70 -4.30 7.87 -8.89
C MET A 70 -3.89 6.42 -8.92
N LYS A 71 -4.83 5.52 -8.68
CA LYS A 71 -4.57 4.08 -8.74
C LYS A 71 -4.00 3.67 -10.11
N GLU A 72 -4.48 4.29 -11.20
CA GLU A 72 -3.97 4.06 -12.57
C GLU A 72 -2.48 4.38 -12.76
N ASN A 73 -1.90 5.25 -11.92
CA ASN A 73 -0.46 5.53 -11.99
C ASN A 73 0.39 4.30 -11.63
N PHE A 74 -0.20 3.31 -10.97
CA PHE A 74 0.44 2.04 -10.64
C PHE A 74 0.18 0.95 -11.70
N ALA A 75 -0.77 1.15 -12.61
CA ALA A 75 -1.18 0.16 -13.61
C ALA A 75 -0.05 -0.19 -14.60
N THR A 76 0.79 0.77 -14.97
CA THR A 76 1.88 0.55 -15.91
C THR A 76 3.24 0.77 -15.26
N ARG A 77 4.20 -0.10 -15.58
CA ARG A 77 5.57 0.00 -15.05
C ARG A 77 6.20 1.37 -15.34
N ARG A 78 5.89 1.99 -16.48
CA ARG A 78 6.42 3.30 -16.86
C ARG A 78 5.91 4.40 -15.92
N HIS A 79 4.61 4.47 -15.64
CA HIS A 79 4.04 5.47 -14.74
C HIS A 79 4.56 5.26 -13.31
N TYR A 80 4.59 4.01 -12.85
CA TYR A 80 5.16 3.62 -11.58
C TYR A 80 6.61 4.14 -11.41
N LEU A 81 7.48 3.89 -12.40
CA LEU A 81 8.88 4.35 -12.36
C LEU A 81 9.02 5.86 -12.43
N ASN A 82 8.18 6.54 -13.22
CA ASN A 82 8.19 8.01 -13.28
C ASN A 82 7.80 8.63 -11.94
N GLN A 83 6.81 8.06 -11.26
CA GLN A 83 6.38 8.52 -9.95
C GLN A 83 7.44 8.24 -8.88
N LYS A 84 8.05 7.04 -8.90
CA LYS A 84 9.19 6.70 -8.04
C LYS A 84 10.32 7.71 -8.23
N ASN A 85 10.72 7.96 -9.46
CA ASN A 85 11.81 8.90 -9.78
C ASN A 85 11.51 10.33 -9.30
N CYS A 86 10.28 10.81 -9.46
CA CYS A 86 9.88 12.13 -8.96
C CYS A 86 10.12 12.26 -7.46
N MET A 87 9.65 11.29 -6.67
CA MET A 87 9.83 11.31 -5.22
C MET A 87 11.30 11.10 -4.81
N THR A 88 12.05 10.24 -5.53
CA THR A 88 13.49 10.06 -5.30
C THR A 88 14.23 11.38 -5.46
N VAL A 89 14.01 12.10 -6.56
CA VAL A 89 14.64 13.42 -6.79
C VAL A 89 14.24 14.44 -5.70
N MET A 90 13.00 14.40 -5.23
CA MET A 90 12.58 15.27 -4.11
C MET A 90 13.38 14.96 -2.85
N LEU A 91 13.47 13.68 -2.45
CA LEU A 91 14.21 13.24 -1.26
C LEU A 91 15.69 13.58 -1.35
N GLU A 92 16.34 13.32 -2.49
CA GLU A 92 17.75 13.67 -2.75
C GLU A 92 18.03 15.18 -2.62
N ASN A 93 17.01 16.02 -2.78
CA ASN A 93 17.11 17.48 -2.61
C ASN A 93 16.54 17.97 -1.26
N GLY A 94 16.34 17.08 -0.29
CA GLY A 94 15.86 17.42 1.04
C GLY A 94 14.40 17.91 1.08
N VAL A 95 13.62 17.61 0.04
CA VAL A 95 12.20 17.96 -0.03
C VAL A 95 11.35 16.81 0.49
N ILE A 96 10.43 17.07 1.42
CA ILE A 96 9.46 16.07 1.89
C ILE A 96 8.29 15.96 0.89
N PRO A 97 8.10 14.81 0.20
CA PRO A 97 6.90 14.59 -0.61
C PRO A 97 5.65 14.49 0.27
N ILE A 98 4.63 15.29 -0.04
CA ILE A 98 3.29 15.19 0.54
C ILE A 98 2.39 14.52 -0.48
N VAL A 99 2.10 13.24 -0.26
CA VAL A 99 1.35 12.39 -1.19
C VAL A 99 -0.12 12.35 -0.79
N ASN A 100 -1.00 12.49 -1.76
CA ASN A 100 -2.44 12.27 -1.58
C ASN A 100 -3.07 11.70 -2.87
N GLU A 101 -4.28 11.15 -2.76
CA GLU A 101 -5.06 10.80 -3.93
C GLU A 101 -5.49 12.05 -4.70
N ASN A 102 -5.51 11.96 -6.04
CA ASN A 102 -6.07 12.99 -6.90
C ASN A 102 -7.59 12.85 -7.00
N ASP A 103 -8.28 13.18 -5.92
CA ASP A 103 -9.74 13.09 -5.79
C ASP A 103 -10.53 13.90 -6.82
N THR A 104 -9.89 14.83 -7.54
CA THR A 104 -10.55 15.63 -8.59
C THR A 104 -10.79 14.83 -9.86
N ILE A 105 -9.99 13.81 -10.12
CA ILE A 105 -10.05 12.97 -11.32
C ILE A 105 -10.42 11.53 -10.94
N SER A 106 -10.00 11.06 -9.77
CA SER A 106 -10.25 9.71 -9.26
C SER A 106 -11.71 9.63 -8.74
N VAL A 107 -12.64 9.25 -9.62
CA VAL A 107 -14.09 9.27 -9.33
C VAL A 107 -14.78 7.95 -9.63
N SER A 108 -14.04 6.95 -10.09
CA SER A 108 -14.56 5.66 -10.54
C SER A 108 -14.17 4.49 -9.61
N GLU A 109 -14.41 3.27 -10.05
CA GLU A 109 -14.04 2.02 -9.39
C GLU A 109 -12.53 1.86 -9.13
N LEU A 110 -11.69 2.67 -9.81
CA LEU A 110 -10.23 2.70 -9.65
C LEU A 110 -9.74 3.68 -8.57
N MET A 111 -10.58 4.02 -7.61
CA MET A 111 -10.17 4.81 -6.43
C MET A 111 -9.43 3.94 -5.42
N PHE A 112 -8.53 4.54 -4.66
CA PHE A 112 -8.04 3.89 -3.45
C PHE A 112 -9.18 3.71 -2.45
N THR A 113 -9.15 2.60 -1.73
CA THR A 113 -10.11 2.35 -0.64
C THR A 113 -9.98 3.41 0.44
N ASP A 114 -8.74 3.75 0.75
CA ASP A 114 -8.33 4.81 1.67
C ASP A 114 -6.83 5.14 1.49
N ASN A 115 -6.33 6.11 2.26
CA ASN A 115 -4.92 6.47 2.23
C ASN A 115 -4.00 5.45 2.90
N ASP A 116 -4.52 4.45 3.60
CA ASP A 116 -3.71 3.34 4.11
C ASP A 116 -3.25 2.46 2.93
N GLU A 117 -4.17 2.15 1.98
CA GLU A 117 -3.81 1.45 0.74
C GLU A 117 -2.76 2.25 -0.04
N LEU A 118 -2.96 3.55 -0.21
CA LEU A 118 -1.99 4.42 -0.87
C LEU A 118 -0.64 4.42 -0.15
N SER A 119 -0.63 4.48 1.18
CA SER A 119 0.62 4.48 1.96
C SER A 119 1.42 3.19 1.81
N GLY A 120 0.74 2.05 1.75
CA GLY A 120 1.37 0.76 1.47
C GLY A 120 2.01 0.70 0.08
N LEU A 121 1.27 1.16 -0.94
CA LEU A 121 1.78 1.25 -2.32
C LEU A 121 3.01 2.15 -2.44
N ILE A 122 2.99 3.30 -1.78
CA ILE A 122 4.12 4.23 -1.76
C ILE A 122 5.32 3.61 -1.03
N ALA A 123 5.11 2.98 0.13
CA ALA A 123 6.17 2.32 0.89
C ALA A 123 6.84 1.21 0.04
N SER A 124 6.04 0.37 -0.62
CA SER A 124 6.53 -0.68 -1.52
C SER A 124 7.27 -0.11 -2.74
N MET A 125 6.73 0.94 -3.36
CA MET A 125 7.33 1.58 -4.53
C MET A 125 8.67 2.23 -4.23
N MET A 126 8.79 2.87 -3.06
CA MET A 126 9.99 3.59 -2.64
C MET A 126 11.01 2.70 -1.92
N ASP A 127 10.70 1.41 -1.74
CA ASP A 127 11.51 0.47 -0.95
C ASP A 127 11.81 1.04 0.45
N ALA A 128 10.77 1.57 1.11
CA ALA A 128 10.89 2.17 2.44
C ALA A 128 11.41 1.14 3.46
N GLN A 129 12.20 1.59 4.42
CA GLN A 129 12.66 0.76 5.53
C GLN A 129 11.53 0.53 6.55
N VAL A 130 10.68 1.56 6.70
CA VAL A 130 9.58 1.57 7.67
C VAL A 130 8.36 2.24 7.09
N LEU A 131 7.18 1.67 7.29
CA LEU A 131 5.88 2.30 7.13
C LEU A 131 5.25 2.52 8.51
N ILE A 132 4.96 3.76 8.88
CA ILE A 132 4.24 4.08 10.11
C ILE A 132 2.83 4.54 9.74
N ILE A 133 1.81 3.77 10.16
CA ILE A 133 0.40 4.10 9.99
C ILE A 133 -0.10 4.74 11.28
N LEU A 134 -0.36 6.04 11.23
CA LEU A 134 -0.91 6.77 12.38
C LEU A 134 -2.42 6.63 12.42
N SER A 135 -2.91 6.15 13.56
CA SER A 135 -4.34 5.93 13.85
C SER A 135 -4.79 6.80 15.02
N ASN A 136 -6.07 6.72 15.36
CA ASN A 136 -6.64 7.33 16.56
C ASN A 136 -6.66 6.40 17.77
N ILE A 137 -6.14 5.17 17.62
CA ILE A 137 -5.97 4.15 18.68
C ILE A 137 -4.53 3.63 18.67
N ASP A 138 -4.11 3.01 19.77
CA ASP A 138 -2.71 2.67 20.01
C ASP A 138 -2.17 1.52 19.14
N GLY A 139 -3.03 0.77 18.47
CA GLY A 139 -2.65 -0.35 17.62
C GLY A 139 -3.81 -1.28 17.33
N ILE A 140 -3.49 -2.53 16.99
CA ILE A 140 -4.48 -3.59 16.79
C ILE A 140 -4.76 -4.26 18.12
N TYR A 141 -6.04 -4.32 18.51
CA TYR A 141 -6.49 -4.96 19.75
C TYR A 141 -6.90 -6.41 19.49
N ASN A 142 -6.74 -7.26 20.50
CA ASN A 142 -7.22 -8.64 20.49
C ASN A 142 -8.76 -8.76 20.69
N GLY A 143 -9.44 -7.64 20.81
CA GLY A 143 -10.89 -7.49 20.96
C GLY A 143 -11.36 -6.08 20.62
N SER A 144 -12.51 -5.66 21.16
CA SER A 144 -12.97 -4.28 20.97
C SER A 144 -12.11 -3.30 21.78
N PRO A 145 -11.62 -2.19 21.17
CA PRO A 145 -10.89 -1.16 21.92
C PRO A 145 -11.69 -0.50 23.05
N ALA A 146 -13.03 -0.65 23.03
CA ALA A 146 -13.91 -0.16 24.10
C ALA A 146 -14.04 -1.14 25.29
N ASP A 147 -13.53 -2.36 25.14
CA ASP A 147 -13.54 -3.37 26.20
C ASP A 147 -12.26 -3.22 27.04
N PRO A 148 -12.36 -2.94 28.36
CA PRO A 148 -11.20 -2.83 29.25
C PRO A 148 -10.34 -4.10 29.33
N ALA A 149 -10.87 -5.26 28.96
CA ALA A 149 -10.14 -6.53 28.92
C ALA A 149 -9.36 -6.72 27.62
N SER A 150 -9.55 -5.86 26.62
CA SER A 150 -8.83 -5.93 25.35
C SER A 150 -7.45 -5.29 25.47
N GLU A 151 -6.45 -5.97 24.95
CA GLU A 151 -5.06 -5.53 24.93
C GLU A 151 -4.56 -5.31 23.49
N VAL A 152 -3.61 -4.40 23.33
CA VAL A 152 -2.95 -4.19 22.03
C VAL A 152 -2.00 -5.36 21.74
N ILE A 153 -2.14 -5.93 20.55
CA ILE A 153 -1.23 -6.94 20.02
C ILE A 153 0.06 -6.22 19.64
N ARG A 154 1.10 -6.36 20.46
CA ARG A 154 2.36 -5.60 20.30
C ARG A 154 3.19 -6.04 19.10
N LYS A 155 3.23 -7.35 18.81
CA LYS A 155 4.01 -7.94 17.71
C LYS A 155 3.17 -8.91 16.90
N ILE A 156 3.28 -8.80 15.60
CA ILE A 156 2.67 -9.71 14.63
C ILE A 156 3.78 -10.29 13.79
N GLU A 157 4.04 -11.57 13.97
CA GLU A 157 5.03 -12.32 13.21
C GLU A 157 4.56 -12.57 11.78
N HIS A 158 5.50 -12.69 10.86
CA HIS A 158 5.23 -13.08 9.47
C HIS A 158 4.44 -14.40 9.42
N GLY A 159 3.42 -14.48 8.55
CA GLY A 159 2.57 -15.66 8.37
C GLY A 159 1.54 -15.92 9.48
N LYS A 160 1.46 -15.11 10.55
CA LYS A 160 0.47 -15.28 11.61
C LYS A 160 -0.94 -14.95 11.12
N ASP A 161 -1.89 -15.88 11.30
CA ASP A 161 -3.30 -15.64 11.01
C ASP A 161 -3.93 -14.64 12.02
N LEU A 162 -4.54 -13.58 11.49
CA LEU A 162 -5.23 -12.55 12.27
C LEU A 162 -6.75 -12.58 12.09
N SER A 163 -7.28 -13.54 11.35
CA SER A 163 -8.71 -13.61 11.02
C SER A 163 -9.62 -13.61 12.27
N SER A 164 -9.18 -14.25 13.36
CA SER A 164 -9.90 -14.29 14.62
C SER A 164 -10.01 -12.92 15.33
N TYR A 165 -9.02 -12.06 15.18
CA TYR A 165 -9.00 -10.72 15.78
C TYR A 165 -9.77 -9.69 14.96
N ILE A 166 -9.83 -9.88 13.65
CA ILE A 166 -10.44 -8.96 12.69
C ILE A 166 -11.98 -9.07 12.70
N GLN A 167 -12.52 -10.26 12.95
CA GLN A 167 -13.98 -10.49 12.95
C GLN A 167 -14.72 -9.73 14.06
N THR A 168 -14.07 -9.43 15.17
CA THR A 168 -14.65 -8.68 16.30
C THR A 168 -14.74 -7.18 16.06
N SER A 169 -14.04 -6.59 15.08
CA SER A 169 -13.94 -5.14 14.89
C SER A 169 -14.89 -4.56 13.83
N LYS A 170 -15.83 -5.34 13.27
CA LYS A 170 -16.72 -4.93 12.17
C LYS A 170 -17.70 -3.78 12.46
N SER A 171 -17.75 -3.19 13.64
CA SER A 171 -18.93 -2.45 14.08
C SER A 171 -18.87 -0.92 14.15
N SER A 172 -17.76 -0.19 13.92
CA SER A 172 -17.85 1.25 14.22
C SER A 172 -16.98 2.29 13.49
N PHE A 173 -16.11 1.95 12.58
CA PHE A 173 -15.25 2.96 11.96
C PHE A 173 -15.27 2.90 10.42
N GLY A 174 -15.63 4.01 9.78
CA GLY A 174 -15.67 4.40 8.37
C GLY A 174 -15.04 3.49 7.29
N ARG A 175 -15.06 3.88 6.02
CA ARG A 175 -14.64 3.09 4.85
C ARG A 175 -13.21 2.52 4.90
N GLY A 176 -12.33 2.98 5.77
CA GLY A 176 -10.97 2.49 6.00
C GLY A 176 -10.83 1.95 7.42
N GLY A 177 -11.51 0.86 7.76
CA GLY A 177 -11.49 0.28 9.10
C GLY A 177 -10.15 -0.40 9.46
N MET A 178 -10.03 -0.88 10.69
CA MET A 178 -8.86 -1.61 11.19
C MET A 178 -8.50 -2.81 10.29
N LEU A 179 -9.50 -3.43 9.65
CA LEU A 179 -9.31 -4.51 8.67
C LEU A 179 -8.41 -4.07 7.49
N THR A 180 -8.70 -2.92 6.88
CA THR A 180 -7.91 -2.41 5.76
C THR A 180 -6.47 -2.11 6.21
N LYS A 181 -6.30 -1.42 7.35
CA LYS A 181 -4.98 -1.15 7.93
C LYS A 181 -4.18 -2.44 8.17
N THR A 182 -4.82 -3.45 8.74
CA THR A 182 -4.18 -4.74 9.04
C THR A 182 -3.77 -5.48 7.76
N ASN A 183 -4.64 -5.50 6.75
CA ASN A 183 -4.34 -6.17 5.47
C ASN A 183 -3.18 -5.47 4.73
N ILE A 184 -3.19 -4.15 4.68
CA ILE A 184 -2.11 -3.38 4.07
C ILE A 184 -0.80 -3.55 4.86
N ALA A 185 -0.86 -3.46 6.20
CA ALA A 185 0.32 -3.63 7.04
C ALA A 185 0.95 -5.02 6.86
N ARG A 186 0.12 -6.08 6.77
CA ARG A 186 0.60 -7.44 6.49
C ARG A 186 1.25 -7.53 5.12
N LYS A 187 0.56 -7.08 4.06
CA LYS A 187 1.07 -7.12 2.68
C LYS A 187 2.42 -6.44 2.56
N VAL A 188 2.58 -5.27 3.16
CA VAL A 188 3.84 -4.51 3.14
C VAL A 188 4.92 -5.20 3.97
N ALA A 189 4.56 -5.79 5.13
CA ALA A 189 5.50 -6.57 5.94
C ALA A 189 5.98 -7.83 5.22
N ASP A 190 5.11 -8.51 4.48
CA ASP A 190 5.46 -9.67 3.66
C ASP A 190 6.42 -9.32 2.50
N GLU A 191 6.49 -8.04 2.12
CA GLU A 191 7.46 -7.53 1.16
C GLU A 191 8.84 -7.16 1.77
N GLY A 192 9.01 -7.38 3.06
CA GLY A 192 10.27 -7.12 3.79
C GLY A 192 10.38 -5.70 4.38
N ILE A 193 9.28 -4.97 4.52
CA ILE A 193 9.24 -3.62 5.10
C ILE A 193 8.67 -3.70 6.52
N THR A 194 9.35 -3.09 7.49
CA THR A 194 8.81 -2.94 8.85
C THR A 194 7.55 -2.08 8.82
N VAL A 195 6.46 -2.55 9.45
CA VAL A 195 5.23 -1.74 9.55
C VAL A 195 4.84 -1.55 11.01
N ILE A 196 4.52 -0.31 11.38
CA ILE A 196 4.09 0.05 12.71
C ILE A 196 2.74 0.76 12.63
N ILE A 197 1.77 0.32 13.45
CA ILE A 197 0.50 1.02 13.65
C ILE A 197 0.50 1.61 15.06
N ALA A 198 0.34 2.94 15.16
CA ALA A 198 0.42 3.66 16.42
C ALA A 198 -0.56 4.84 16.51
N ASN A 199 -0.73 5.38 17.72
CA ASN A 199 -1.63 6.50 17.98
C ASN A 199 -0.99 7.84 17.58
N GLY A 200 -1.49 8.43 16.50
CA GLY A 200 -1.00 9.71 15.97
C GLY A 200 -1.35 10.94 16.82
N LYS A 201 -2.16 10.78 17.88
CA LYS A 201 -2.48 11.87 18.83
C LYS A 201 -1.43 12.02 19.95
N ARG A 202 -0.53 11.05 20.05
CA ARG A 202 0.53 11.08 21.06
C ARG A 202 1.65 12.01 20.59
N ASP A 203 2.09 12.89 21.49
CA ASP A 203 3.22 13.75 21.22
C ASP A 203 4.50 12.94 20.99
N ASN A 204 5.34 13.39 20.10
CA ASN A 204 6.63 12.80 19.73
C ASN A 204 6.61 11.34 19.28
N ILE A 205 5.43 10.77 19.01
CA ILE A 205 5.26 9.33 18.68
C ILE A 205 6.23 8.82 17.63
N LEU A 206 6.52 9.59 16.57
CA LEU A 206 7.41 9.17 15.48
C LEU A 206 8.86 9.06 15.93
N VAL A 207 9.33 9.99 16.74
CA VAL A 207 10.70 10.00 17.29
C VAL A 207 10.88 8.83 18.25
N ASP A 208 9.93 8.67 19.16
CA ASP A 208 9.97 7.62 20.18
C ASP A 208 9.91 6.21 19.55
N LEU A 209 9.06 6.01 18.54
CA LEU A 209 8.96 4.73 17.79
C LEU A 209 10.28 4.37 17.10
N LEU A 210 10.88 5.31 16.36
CA LEU A 210 12.12 5.03 15.63
C LEU A 210 13.30 4.79 16.59
N HIS A 211 13.38 5.55 17.68
CA HIS A 211 14.40 5.34 18.70
C HIS A 211 14.26 3.97 19.40
N GLN A 212 13.03 3.54 19.71
CA GLN A 212 12.79 2.30 20.44
C GLN A 212 12.92 1.05 19.57
N GLU A 213 12.33 1.06 18.37
CA GLU A 213 12.23 -0.15 17.53
C GLU A 213 13.38 -0.31 16.55
N LEU A 214 13.97 0.78 16.09
CA LEU A 214 14.93 0.80 15.00
C LEU A 214 16.18 1.64 15.29
N PRO A 215 16.75 1.58 16.49
CA PRO A 215 17.90 2.43 16.85
C PRO A 215 19.12 2.16 15.97
N SER A 216 19.26 0.95 15.42
CA SER A 216 20.35 0.60 14.51
C SER A 216 20.23 1.21 13.12
N LEU A 217 18.98 1.48 12.66
CA LEU A 217 18.72 2.12 11.38
C LEU A 217 18.74 3.65 11.48
N PHE A 218 18.44 4.20 12.67
CA PHE A 218 18.33 5.63 12.93
C PHE A 218 19.12 6.05 14.17
N PRO A 219 20.46 5.88 14.17
CA PRO A 219 21.30 6.10 15.37
C PRO A 219 21.30 7.57 15.83
N ASP A 220 21.06 8.51 14.92
CA ASP A 220 21.06 9.95 15.22
C ASP A 220 19.70 10.48 15.72
N VAL A 221 18.67 9.63 15.76
CA VAL A 221 17.36 9.97 16.33
C VAL A 221 17.41 9.78 17.84
N GLN A 222 17.32 10.89 18.58
CA GLN A 222 17.32 10.88 20.04
C GLN A 222 15.92 11.13 20.57
N SER A 223 15.43 10.25 21.45
CA SER A 223 14.17 10.48 22.17
C SER A 223 14.41 11.42 23.35
N SER A 224 13.54 12.41 23.51
CA SER A 224 13.57 13.37 24.63
C SER A 224 12.97 12.80 25.93
N ALA A 225 12.22 11.72 25.84
CA ALA A 225 11.60 11.05 26.98
C ALA A 225 11.54 9.54 26.73
N LEU A 226 12.30 8.77 27.51
CA LEU A 226 12.16 7.32 27.60
C LEU A 226 10.82 6.98 28.29
N ASP A 227 9.71 7.08 27.56
CA ASP A 227 8.46 6.48 28.02
C ASP A 227 8.53 4.98 27.74
N SER A 228 8.85 4.23 28.79
CA SER A 228 8.97 2.76 28.77
C SER A 228 7.64 2.04 28.47
N GLN A 229 6.54 2.77 28.26
CA GLN A 229 5.21 2.25 28.03
C GLN A 229 4.61 2.63 26.66
N LEU A 230 5.46 2.82 25.65
CA LEU A 230 4.95 3.06 24.31
C LEU A 230 4.13 1.86 23.84
N THR A 231 2.86 2.10 23.49
CA THR A 231 1.93 1.05 23.02
C THR A 231 1.66 1.24 21.55
N TYR A 232 1.91 0.20 20.77
CA TYR A 232 1.73 0.17 19.30
C TYR A 232 1.73 -1.28 18.82
N THR A 233 1.38 -1.51 17.56
CA THR A 233 1.51 -2.81 16.91
C THR A 233 2.64 -2.78 15.89
N HIS A 234 3.59 -3.70 16.02
CA HIS A 234 4.72 -3.88 15.12
C HIS A 234 4.53 -5.16 14.30
N PHE A 235 4.45 -5.03 12.98
CA PHE A 235 4.49 -6.14 12.04
C PHE A 235 5.94 -6.44 11.67
N ILE A 236 6.38 -7.64 11.99
CA ILE A 236 7.75 -8.10 11.71
C ILE A 236 7.88 -8.36 10.22
N PRO A 237 8.84 -7.74 9.54
CA PRO A 237 9.02 -7.92 8.11
C PRO A 237 9.45 -9.34 7.75
N ALA A 238 9.09 -9.81 6.57
CA ALA A 238 9.58 -11.06 6.03
C ALA A 238 11.13 -11.02 5.93
N PRO A 239 11.82 -12.13 6.21
CA PRO A 239 13.29 -12.15 6.27
C PRO A 239 13.95 -11.98 4.89
N GLN A 240 13.22 -12.22 3.81
CA GLN A 240 13.71 -12.05 2.43
C GLN A 240 12.89 -10.98 1.72
N PRO A 241 13.52 -9.88 1.29
CA PRO A 241 12.82 -8.83 0.56
C PRO A 241 12.40 -9.30 -0.83
N VAL A 242 11.20 -8.94 -1.22
CA VAL A 242 10.65 -9.18 -2.56
C VAL A 242 11.27 -8.21 -3.56
N SER A 243 11.57 -8.66 -4.79
CA SER A 243 12.12 -7.77 -5.82
C SER A 243 11.15 -6.64 -6.20
N SER A 244 11.68 -5.48 -6.61
CA SER A 244 10.89 -4.31 -6.99
C SER A 244 9.88 -4.56 -8.13
N VAL A 245 10.17 -5.53 -9.00
CA VAL A 245 9.25 -5.94 -10.07
C VAL A 245 8.10 -6.73 -9.49
N LYS A 246 8.37 -7.68 -8.60
CA LYS A 246 7.33 -8.46 -7.93
C LYS A 246 6.46 -7.60 -7.02
N LYS A 247 7.04 -6.64 -6.29
CA LYS A 247 6.29 -5.64 -5.52
C LYS A 247 5.30 -4.88 -6.41
N TRP A 248 5.76 -4.36 -7.56
CA TRP A 248 4.86 -3.70 -8.50
C TRP A 248 3.72 -4.61 -8.98
N ILE A 249 4.02 -5.86 -9.33
CA ILE A 249 3.03 -6.83 -9.81
C ILE A 249 2.01 -7.15 -8.70
N ALA A 250 2.46 -7.41 -7.48
CA ALA A 250 1.61 -7.69 -6.31
C ALA A 250 0.55 -6.60 -6.08
N HIS A 251 0.90 -5.35 -6.35
CA HIS A 251 -0.01 -4.21 -6.21
C HIS A 251 -0.78 -3.86 -7.50
N SER A 252 -0.64 -4.67 -8.55
CA SER A 252 -1.29 -4.43 -9.85
C SER A 252 -2.54 -5.28 -10.08
N GLU A 253 -2.99 -6.07 -9.10
CA GLU A 253 -4.15 -6.97 -9.22
C GLU A 253 -5.43 -6.28 -9.70
N GLY A 254 -5.71 -5.08 -9.19
CA GLY A 254 -6.88 -4.28 -9.59
C GLY A 254 -6.87 -3.82 -11.06
N PHE A 255 -5.76 -4.02 -11.79
CA PHE A 255 -5.59 -3.67 -13.21
C PHE A 255 -5.54 -4.89 -14.12
N ALA A 256 -5.82 -6.08 -13.60
CA ALA A 256 -5.84 -7.30 -14.40
C ALA A 256 -6.91 -7.20 -15.50
N LYS A 257 -6.50 -7.39 -16.75
CA LYS A 257 -7.37 -7.36 -17.93
C LYS A 257 -7.92 -8.72 -18.30
N GLY A 258 -7.38 -9.78 -17.69
CA GLY A 258 -7.84 -11.14 -17.92
C GLY A 258 -7.39 -12.07 -16.81
N GLU A 259 -7.77 -13.35 -16.98
CA GLU A 259 -7.51 -14.42 -16.04
C GLU A 259 -6.92 -15.62 -16.76
N LEU A 260 -5.95 -16.26 -16.11
CA LEU A 260 -5.39 -17.55 -16.49
C LEU A 260 -5.82 -18.58 -15.45
N HIS A 261 -6.71 -19.49 -15.83
CA HIS A 261 -7.11 -20.63 -15.01
C HIS A 261 -6.09 -21.75 -15.20
N ILE A 262 -5.59 -22.31 -14.09
CA ILE A 262 -4.58 -23.34 -14.13
C ILE A 262 -5.07 -24.65 -13.50
N ASP A 263 -4.47 -25.75 -13.88
CA ASP A 263 -4.79 -27.08 -13.37
C ASP A 263 -4.21 -27.32 -11.95
N ASP A 264 -4.62 -28.43 -11.33
CA ASP A 264 -4.17 -28.85 -10.01
C ASP A 264 -2.64 -29.08 -9.95
N CYS A 265 -2.05 -29.59 -11.04
CA CYS A 265 -0.60 -29.83 -11.10
C CYS A 265 0.17 -28.50 -11.09
N ALA A 266 -0.24 -27.53 -11.91
CA ALA A 266 0.36 -26.20 -11.94
C ALA A 266 0.15 -25.47 -10.59
N THR A 267 -1.03 -25.58 -9.97
CA THR A 267 -1.33 -25.01 -8.65
C THR A 267 -0.36 -25.54 -7.59
N LYS A 268 -0.16 -26.86 -7.52
CA LYS A 268 0.77 -27.50 -6.55
C LYS A 268 2.21 -27.09 -6.77
N VAL A 269 2.63 -26.94 -8.03
CA VAL A 269 4.00 -26.53 -8.36
C VAL A 269 4.23 -25.06 -8.00
N LEU A 270 3.25 -24.18 -8.21
CA LEU A 270 3.32 -22.78 -7.83
C LEU A 270 3.34 -22.55 -6.31
N ALA A 271 2.66 -23.42 -5.55
CA ALA A 271 2.69 -23.40 -4.08
C ALA A 271 4.03 -23.89 -3.48
N SER A 272 4.96 -24.37 -4.31
CA SER A 272 6.30 -24.77 -3.85
C SER A 272 7.26 -23.57 -3.84
N ASP A 273 8.34 -23.65 -3.03
CA ASP A 273 9.40 -22.62 -2.94
C ASP A 273 10.24 -22.47 -4.22
N LYS A 274 9.86 -23.08 -5.32
CA LYS A 274 10.61 -23.04 -6.59
C LYS A 274 10.16 -21.87 -7.46
N ALA A 275 11.12 -21.24 -8.12
CA ALA A 275 10.84 -20.24 -9.14
C ALA A 275 10.23 -20.90 -10.38
N VAL A 276 8.92 -20.85 -10.53
CA VAL A 276 8.16 -21.51 -11.60
C VAL A 276 7.38 -20.50 -12.41
N SER A 277 7.41 -20.69 -13.73
CA SER A 277 6.64 -19.89 -14.71
C SER A 277 5.33 -20.60 -15.05
N ILE A 278 4.30 -19.83 -15.43
CA ILE A 278 3.06 -20.39 -15.95
C ILE A 278 3.26 -20.76 -17.42
N LEU A 279 3.31 -22.08 -17.65
CA LEU A 279 3.44 -22.66 -18.98
C LEU A 279 2.06 -22.95 -19.56
N PRO A 280 1.90 -22.86 -20.91
CA PRO A 280 0.64 -23.15 -21.58
C PRO A 280 0.04 -24.52 -21.27
N ILE A 281 0.88 -25.53 -20.98
CA ILE A 281 0.44 -26.89 -20.66
C ILE A 281 -0.41 -26.96 -19.38
N GLY A 282 -0.14 -26.10 -18.39
CA GLY A 282 -0.89 -26.05 -17.13
C GLY A 282 -2.10 -25.10 -17.17
N ILE A 283 -2.37 -24.43 -18.29
CA ILE A 283 -3.51 -23.53 -18.44
C ILE A 283 -4.71 -24.30 -18.95
N THR A 284 -5.84 -24.17 -18.26
CA THR A 284 -7.12 -24.84 -18.56
C THR A 284 -8.15 -23.90 -19.21
N ASP A 285 -8.06 -22.58 -18.92
CA ASP A 285 -8.94 -21.58 -19.51
C ASP A 285 -8.24 -20.20 -19.51
N VAL A 286 -8.63 -19.34 -20.49
CA VAL A 286 -8.12 -17.97 -20.64
C VAL A 286 -9.30 -17.02 -20.81
N ARG A 287 -9.57 -16.18 -19.82
CA ARG A 287 -10.68 -15.22 -19.82
C ARG A 287 -10.20 -13.79 -19.96
N GLY A 288 -11.09 -12.94 -20.51
CA GLY A 288 -10.77 -11.54 -20.77
C GLY A 288 -9.91 -11.33 -22.01
N GLU A 289 -9.67 -10.06 -22.33
CA GLU A 289 -8.84 -9.64 -23.46
C GLU A 289 -7.65 -8.86 -22.95
N PHE A 290 -6.45 -9.38 -23.19
CA PHE A 290 -5.21 -8.77 -22.75
C PHE A 290 -4.14 -8.87 -23.84
N GLU A 291 -3.25 -7.90 -23.83
CA GLU A 291 -2.08 -7.86 -24.70
C GLU A 291 -0.82 -8.26 -23.92
N LYS A 292 0.28 -8.43 -24.66
CA LYS A 292 1.59 -8.61 -24.06
C LYS A 292 1.89 -7.42 -23.11
N ASP A 293 2.46 -7.71 -21.96
CA ASP A 293 2.80 -6.79 -20.86
C ASP A 293 1.60 -6.31 -20.00
N ASP A 294 0.38 -6.73 -20.32
CA ASP A 294 -0.77 -6.53 -19.43
C ASP A 294 -0.72 -7.43 -18.20
N ILE A 295 -1.41 -7.01 -17.13
CA ILE A 295 -1.56 -7.80 -15.91
C ILE A 295 -2.73 -8.77 -16.05
N VAL A 296 -2.52 -10.01 -15.60
CA VAL A 296 -3.52 -11.09 -15.57
C VAL A 296 -3.58 -11.72 -14.19
N ARG A 297 -4.79 -12.08 -13.73
CA ARG A 297 -4.98 -12.88 -12.52
C ARG A 297 -4.67 -14.34 -12.79
N ILE A 298 -4.16 -15.01 -11.77
CA ILE A 298 -3.96 -16.46 -11.78
C ILE A 298 -5.02 -17.08 -10.90
N ILE A 299 -5.79 -17.97 -11.48
CA ILE A 299 -6.91 -18.66 -10.83
C ILE A 299 -6.57 -20.14 -10.73
N ASP A 300 -6.67 -20.71 -9.53
CA ASP A 300 -6.41 -22.12 -9.28
C ASP A 300 -7.51 -23.03 -9.86
N PHE A 301 -7.32 -24.33 -9.70
CA PHE A 301 -8.28 -25.33 -10.18
C PHE A 301 -9.63 -25.34 -9.42
N GLU A 302 -9.69 -24.72 -8.22
CA GLU A 302 -10.89 -24.54 -7.41
C GLU A 302 -11.65 -23.25 -7.76
N GLY A 303 -11.03 -22.37 -8.56
CA GLY A 303 -11.58 -21.09 -8.94
C GLY A 303 -11.20 -19.92 -8.02
N ASN A 304 -10.23 -20.10 -7.13
CA ASN A 304 -9.75 -19.05 -6.25
C ASN A 304 -8.63 -18.26 -6.93
N PRO A 305 -8.60 -16.92 -6.79
CA PRO A 305 -7.44 -16.12 -7.18
C PRO A 305 -6.26 -16.45 -6.23
N ILE A 306 -5.13 -16.83 -6.80
CA ILE A 306 -3.92 -17.19 -6.04
C ILE A 306 -2.74 -16.28 -6.36
N GLY A 307 -2.91 -15.31 -7.25
CA GLY A 307 -1.84 -14.39 -7.58
C GLY A 307 -2.07 -13.61 -8.86
N VAL A 308 -1.06 -12.86 -9.25
CA VAL A 308 -1.07 -12.02 -10.45
C VAL A 308 0.25 -12.11 -11.20
N GLY A 309 0.19 -11.89 -12.50
CA GLY A 309 1.37 -11.90 -13.35
C GLY A 309 1.28 -10.99 -14.54
N LYS A 310 2.44 -10.67 -15.13
CA LYS A 310 2.52 -9.92 -16.36
C LYS A 310 2.58 -10.88 -17.56
N ALA A 311 1.65 -10.75 -18.49
CA ALA A 311 1.53 -11.59 -19.67
C ALA A 311 2.70 -11.38 -20.66
N ASN A 312 3.25 -12.46 -21.18
CA ASN A 312 4.28 -12.44 -22.23
C ASN A 312 3.71 -12.49 -23.66
N CYS A 313 2.40 -12.68 -23.79
CA CYS A 313 1.71 -12.78 -25.08
C CYS A 313 0.28 -12.24 -24.95
N SER A 314 -0.42 -12.09 -26.06
CA SER A 314 -1.85 -11.72 -26.05
C SER A 314 -2.74 -12.87 -25.58
N SER A 315 -3.98 -12.55 -25.19
CA SER A 315 -5.02 -13.53 -24.81
C SER A 315 -5.29 -14.54 -25.92
N GLU A 316 -5.29 -14.10 -27.18
CA GLU A 316 -5.47 -14.96 -28.35
C GLU A 316 -4.33 -15.98 -28.49
N GLN A 317 -3.07 -15.54 -28.39
CA GLN A 317 -1.90 -16.41 -28.41
C GLN A 317 -1.87 -17.37 -27.22
N ALA A 318 -2.33 -16.94 -26.05
CA ALA A 318 -2.42 -17.79 -24.87
C ALA A 318 -3.47 -18.91 -25.07
N ARG A 319 -4.65 -18.57 -25.63
CA ARG A 319 -5.71 -19.56 -25.99
C ARG A 319 -5.21 -20.56 -27.04
N GLU A 320 -4.50 -20.11 -28.07
CA GLU A 320 -3.92 -20.99 -29.08
C GLU A 320 -2.85 -21.95 -28.53
N ALA A 321 -2.07 -21.47 -27.55
CA ALA A 321 -0.99 -22.28 -26.95
C ALA A 321 -1.47 -23.19 -25.83
N MET A 322 -2.64 -22.97 -25.25
CA MET A 322 -3.22 -23.68 -24.12
C MET A 322 -3.15 -25.22 -24.31
N GLY A 323 -2.70 -25.93 -23.26
CA GLY A 323 -2.53 -27.36 -23.26
C GLY A 323 -1.35 -27.90 -24.08
N LYS A 324 -0.53 -27.05 -24.71
CA LYS A 324 0.58 -27.49 -25.58
C LYS A 324 1.91 -27.50 -24.83
N HIS A 325 2.68 -28.57 -25.03
CA HIS A 325 4.07 -28.70 -24.55
C HIS A 325 5.06 -27.86 -25.36
N GLY A 326 6.22 -27.54 -24.73
CA GLY A 326 7.37 -26.94 -25.43
C GLY A 326 7.16 -25.48 -25.88
N LYS A 327 6.11 -24.81 -25.38
CA LYS A 327 5.85 -23.39 -25.65
C LYS A 327 6.50 -22.49 -24.60
N LYS A 328 6.73 -21.22 -24.95
CA LYS A 328 7.23 -20.20 -24.02
C LYS A 328 6.21 -19.94 -22.92
N PRO A 329 6.66 -19.54 -21.71
CA PRO A 329 5.76 -19.19 -20.63
C PRO A 329 4.77 -18.09 -21.02
N VAL A 330 3.52 -18.22 -20.62
CA VAL A 330 2.52 -17.15 -20.72
C VAL A 330 2.81 -16.08 -19.65
N VAL A 331 3.24 -16.50 -18.46
CA VAL A 331 3.78 -15.61 -17.43
C VAL A 331 5.12 -16.16 -16.94
N HIS A 332 6.17 -15.35 -17.01
CA HIS A 332 7.50 -15.72 -16.54
C HIS A 332 7.61 -15.55 -15.02
N TYR A 333 8.36 -16.41 -14.32
CA TYR A 333 8.50 -16.39 -12.87
C TYR A 333 9.01 -15.05 -12.30
N ASP A 334 9.83 -14.28 -13.04
CA ASP A 334 10.27 -12.94 -12.65
C ASP A 334 9.15 -11.92 -12.59
N TYR A 335 8.05 -12.19 -13.30
CA TYR A 335 6.88 -11.34 -13.44
C TYR A 335 5.63 -12.02 -12.90
N LEU A 336 5.79 -12.92 -11.95
CA LEU A 336 4.72 -13.66 -11.29
C LEU A 336 4.82 -13.43 -9.78
N TYR A 337 3.71 -13.06 -9.18
CA TYR A 337 3.51 -12.98 -7.74
C TYR A 337 2.40 -13.95 -7.35
N ILE A 338 2.65 -14.82 -6.39
CA ILE A 338 1.70 -15.77 -5.77
C ILE A 338 1.54 -15.34 -4.31
N GLU A 339 0.28 -15.31 -3.85
CA GLU A 339 -0.11 -14.94 -2.48
C GLU A 339 0.11 -16.07 -1.48
#